data_f73927850b5f67f370c0fd5a722241fa
#
_entry.id   f73927850b5f67f370c0fd5a722241fa
#
_cell.length_a   1.000
_cell.length_b   1.000
_cell.length_c   1.000
_cell.angle_alpha   90.00
_cell.angle_beta   90.00
_cell.angle_gamma   90.00
#
_symmetry.space_group_name_H-M   'P 1'
#
loop_
_entity.id
_entity.type
_entity.pdbx_description
1 polymer ?
#
loop_
_entity_poly.entity_id
_entity_poly.type
_entity_poly.pdbx_seq_one_letter_code
_entity_poly.pdbx_strand_id
1 'polypeptide(L)'
;LNLELKTMEALIKIAIVIGGLMTAAAYFVLLERRMAAWVQDRIGPNRVGLPLTNVRLAGLGQPLADGLKFILKEEYTPAHVDKRLYILAPIAILAAALTVFAVIPFGSVIPPLGGSEEAIPLNVTPGVNVGLIFVFALTSIAVYGVILGGWASNNKYSFLGGLRSSAQLIAYELPMGLGLLGVVLAAGSLDLDRIITAQTGANFDGRPSGIWFALAQPLGFVVFLIAAFAEAARLPFDLPEAEQELIGGYHTEYSGMKLLLFLVAEFLHMITAAFLIVILFLGGWHLPWITGDPTSPDVTWLTALLRIGVLQAKICLGILFFMLVRWSWPRFRFDQLMNLAWKIMLPLGLVNLVALAALYELRAINDPQGTSWLWGAAVYVGAWLVAALAWLVTSMANPLVTDNRPRTDLSPADVNVQV
;
A
#
# COMPACT_ATOMS: atom_id res chain seq x y z
N LEU A 1 15.83 35.41 5.49
CA LEU A 1 15.29 34.92 6.78
C LEU A 1 14.10 33.97 6.56
N ASN A 2 13.07 34.35 5.74
CA ASN A 2 11.90 33.49 5.47
C ASN A 2 12.25 32.22 4.68
N LEU A 3 13.21 32.27 3.77
CA LEU A 3 13.63 31.10 2.99
C LEU A 3 14.41 30.09 3.87
N GLU A 4 15.28 30.61 4.75
CA GLU A 4 16.04 29.79 5.70
C GLU A 4 15.11 29.10 6.73
N LEU A 5 14.10 29.81 7.23
CA LEU A 5 13.08 29.26 8.13
C LEU A 5 12.28 28.12 7.46
N LYS A 6 11.82 28.33 6.22
CA LYS A 6 11.09 27.30 5.47
C LYS A 6 11.94 26.07 5.14
N THR A 7 13.24 26.25 4.82
CA THR A 7 14.15 25.13 4.59
C THR A 7 14.44 24.36 5.88
N MET A 8 14.57 25.05 7.00
CA MET A 8 14.79 24.40 8.31
C MET A 8 13.53 23.62 8.74
N GLU A 9 12.33 24.17 8.53
CA GLU A 9 11.06 23.48 8.77
C GLU A 9 10.97 22.20 7.92
N ALA A 10 11.29 22.25 6.63
CA ALA A 10 11.28 21.10 5.74
C ALA A 10 12.28 20.03 6.20
N LEU A 11 13.50 20.41 6.60
CA LEU A 11 14.51 19.47 7.10
C LEU A 11 14.06 18.78 8.39
N ILE A 12 13.43 19.51 9.31
CA ILE A 12 12.88 18.94 10.55
C ILE A 12 11.76 17.95 10.22
N LYS A 13 10.83 18.30 9.33
CA LYS A 13 9.76 17.40 8.87
C LYS A 13 10.33 16.11 8.25
N ILE A 14 11.32 16.23 7.36
CA ILE A 14 12.00 15.08 6.75
C ILE A 14 12.62 14.19 7.82
N ALA A 15 13.34 14.74 8.77
CA ALA A 15 13.97 13.97 9.83
C ALA A 15 12.95 13.23 10.71
N ILE A 16 11.83 13.88 11.06
CA ILE A 16 10.75 13.27 11.85
C ILE A 16 10.07 12.16 11.03
N VAL A 17 9.78 12.39 9.76
CA VAL A 17 9.11 11.41 8.89
C VAL A 17 10.00 10.20 8.68
N ILE A 18 11.26 10.37 8.28
CA ILE A 18 12.20 9.25 8.08
C ILE A 18 12.42 8.47 9.39
N GLY A 19 12.70 9.17 10.50
CA GLY A 19 12.87 8.53 11.79
C GLY A 19 11.63 7.76 12.26
N GLY A 20 10.44 8.34 12.07
CA GLY A 20 9.16 7.72 12.38
C GLY A 20 8.90 6.47 11.52
N LEU A 21 9.11 6.55 10.21
CA LEU A 21 8.91 5.43 9.28
C LEU A 21 9.88 4.27 9.54
N MET A 22 11.16 4.56 9.75
CA MET A 22 12.16 3.54 10.07
C MET A 22 11.86 2.85 11.39
N THR A 23 11.42 3.61 12.39
CA THR A 23 10.99 3.07 13.67
C THR A 23 9.73 2.23 13.53
N ALA A 24 8.73 2.72 12.79
CA ALA A 24 7.50 1.99 12.51
C ALA A 24 7.78 0.66 11.78
N ALA A 25 8.59 0.68 10.73
CA ALA A 25 9.00 -0.52 10.01
C ALA A 25 9.64 -1.56 10.96
N ALA A 26 10.55 -1.14 11.83
CA ALA A 26 11.20 -2.02 12.80
C ALA A 26 10.20 -2.64 13.80
N TYR A 27 9.24 -1.86 14.31
CA TYR A 27 8.21 -2.37 15.22
C TYR A 27 7.14 -3.21 14.52
N PHE A 28 6.86 -2.98 13.24
CA PHE A 28 5.97 -3.84 12.46
C PHE A 28 6.56 -5.24 12.24
N VAL A 29 7.88 -5.39 12.15
CA VAL A 29 8.53 -6.72 12.18
C VAL A 29 8.21 -7.46 13.48
N LEU A 30 8.30 -6.77 14.63
CA LEU A 30 7.93 -7.36 15.91
C LEU A 30 6.44 -7.74 15.97
N LEU A 31 5.56 -6.86 15.48
CA LEU A 31 4.13 -7.08 15.43
C LEU A 31 3.78 -8.30 14.58
N GLU A 32 4.39 -8.42 13.40
CA GLU A 32 4.21 -9.56 12.51
C GLU A 32 4.60 -10.89 13.15
N ARG A 33 5.74 -10.94 13.85
CA ARG A 33 6.17 -12.13 14.60
C ARG A 33 5.21 -12.48 15.73
N ARG A 34 4.59 -11.49 16.37
CA ARG A 34 3.56 -11.71 17.39
C ARG A 34 2.26 -12.21 16.80
N MET A 35 1.81 -11.61 15.69
CA MET A 35 0.62 -12.07 14.97
C MET A 35 0.77 -13.52 14.53
N ALA A 36 1.93 -13.88 13.94
CA ALA A 36 2.25 -15.27 13.62
C ALA A 36 2.15 -16.21 14.83
N ALA A 37 2.67 -15.76 15.97
CA ALA A 37 2.61 -16.55 17.19
C ALA A 37 1.18 -16.73 17.72
N TRP A 38 0.36 -15.67 17.69
CA TRP A 38 -1.05 -15.74 18.12
C TRP A 38 -1.89 -16.66 17.23
N VAL A 39 -1.69 -16.60 15.92
CA VAL A 39 -2.36 -17.51 14.97
C VAL A 39 -1.96 -18.97 15.21
N GLN A 40 -0.73 -19.23 15.70
CA GLN A 40 -0.20 -20.55 16.04
C GLN A 40 -0.42 -20.93 17.51
N ASP A 41 -1.24 -20.20 18.26
CA ASP A 41 -1.53 -20.41 19.69
C ASP A 41 -0.25 -20.51 20.56
N ARG A 42 0.71 -19.61 20.34
CA ARG A 42 1.96 -19.50 21.11
C ARG A 42 2.30 -18.08 21.48
N ILE A 43 3.13 -17.91 22.51
CA ILE A 43 3.65 -16.60 22.92
C ILE A 43 4.76 -16.20 21.96
N GLY A 44 4.62 -15.01 21.34
CA GLY A 44 5.63 -14.42 20.48
C GLY A 44 6.87 -13.90 21.23
N PRO A 45 7.76 -13.15 20.56
CA PRO A 45 8.96 -12.58 21.19
C PRO A 45 8.60 -11.68 22.37
N ASN A 46 9.02 -12.05 23.59
CA ASN A 46 8.74 -11.31 24.82
C ASN A 46 9.91 -11.18 25.78
N ARG A 47 11.07 -11.80 25.46
CA ARG A 47 12.23 -11.90 26.40
C ARG A 47 13.22 -10.77 26.27
N VAL A 48 13.33 -10.14 25.11
CA VAL A 48 14.31 -9.06 24.85
C VAL A 48 13.76 -7.76 25.44
N GLY A 49 14.52 -7.20 26.38
CA GLY A 49 14.22 -5.92 27.04
C GLY A 49 15.31 -4.87 26.76
N LEU A 50 15.47 -3.94 27.68
CA LEU A 50 16.53 -2.95 27.60
C LEU A 50 17.91 -3.62 27.78
N PRO A 51 18.90 -3.28 26.92
CA PRO A 51 20.24 -3.80 27.06
C PRO A 51 20.80 -3.45 28.44
N LEU A 52 21.58 -4.37 29.01
CA LEU A 52 22.24 -4.24 30.35
C LEU A 52 21.28 -4.19 31.54
N THR A 53 19.98 -4.43 31.40
CA THR A 53 19.02 -4.46 32.49
C THR A 53 18.20 -5.76 32.49
N ASN A 54 17.65 -6.15 33.64
CA ASN A 54 16.75 -7.28 33.77
C ASN A 54 15.29 -6.90 33.41
N VAL A 55 15.05 -5.68 32.94
CA VAL A 55 13.71 -5.19 32.62
C VAL A 55 13.28 -5.73 31.27
N ARG A 56 12.32 -6.67 31.28
CA ARG A 56 11.69 -7.25 30.09
C ARG A 56 10.48 -6.41 29.72
N LEU A 57 10.64 -5.51 28.75
CA LEU A 57 9.55 -4.67 28.23
C LEU A 57 8.70 -5.42 27.19
N ALA A 58 8.19 -6.61 27.56
CA ALA A 58 7.36 -7.41 26.64
C ALA A 58 7.99 -7.62 25.25
N GLY A 59 9.33 -7.63 25.12
CA GLY A 59 10.04 -7.81 23.87
C GLY A 59 10.17 -6.56 22.99
N LEU A 60 9.87 -5.36 23.49
CA LEU A 60 10.02 -4.10 22.73
C LEU A 60 11.47 -3.79 22.34
N GLY A 61 12.45 -4.42 22.98
CA GLY A 61 13.87 -4.33 22.60
C GLY A 61 14.26 -5.19 21.37
N GLN A 62 13.36 -6.03 20.86
CA GLN A 62 13.65 -6.92 19.74
C GLN A 62 14.09 -6.20 18.46
N PRO A 63 13.46 -5.10 18.01
CA PRO A 63 13.90 -4.37 16.83
C PRO A 63 15.32 -3.85 16.95
N LEU A 64 15.70 -3.38 18.15
CA LEU A 64 17.07 -2.91 18.40
C LEU A 64 18.09 -4.07 18.32
N ALA A 65 17.75 -5.22 18.93
CA ALA A 65 18.59 -6.41 18.87
C ALA A 65 18.76 -6.94 17.44
N ASP A 66 17.68 -6.93 16.63
CA ASP A 66 17.72 -7.33 15.23
C ASP A 66 18.56 -6.36 14.40
N GLY A 67 18.43 -5.04 14.62
CA GLY A 67 19.24 -4.03 13.95
C GLY A 67 20.72 -4.18 14.27
N LEU A 68 21.08 -4.32 15.55
CA LEU A 68 22.47 -4.56 15.99
C LEU A 68 23.04 -5.85 15.41
N LYS A 69 22.26 -6.92 15.34
CA LYS A 69 22.66 -8.18 14.73
C LYS A 69 23.04 -7.99 13.25
N PHE A 70 22.24 -7.23 12.46
CA PHE A 70 22.54 -6.98 11.06
C PHE A 70 23.78 -6.11 10.86
N ILE A 71 24.03 -5.12 11.75
CA ILE A 71 25.23 -4.27 11.72
C ILE A 71 26.49 -5.06 12.06
N LEU A 72 26.41 -5.94 13.06
CA LEU A 72 27.56 -6.71 13.55
C LEU A 72 27.81 -8.00 12.74
N LYS A 73 26.84 -8.41 11.91
CA LYS A 73 26.99 -9.59 11.06
C LYS A 73 27.99 -9.31 9.94
N GLU A 74 28.86 -10.27 9.68
CA GLU A 74 29.81 -10.23 8.57
C GLU A 74 29.08 -10.05 7.24
N GLU A 75 29.47 -9.05 6.45
CA GLU A 75 28.94 -8.81 5.11
C GLU A 75 29.71 -9.66 4.09
N TYR A 76 29.04 -10.68 3.58
CA TYR A 76 29.55 -11.46 2.48
C TYR A 76 29.08 -10.85 1.15
N THR A 77 30.01 -10.71 0.20
CA THR A 77 29.72 -10.34 -1.19
C THR A 77 30.32 -11.42 -2.09
N PRO A 78 29.51 -12.21 -2.81
CA PRO A 78 30.01 -13.27 -3.68
C PRO A 78 30.97 -12.71 -4.75
N ALA A 79 31.96 -13.51 -5.17
CA ALA A 79 32.96 -13.06 -6.14
C ALA A 79 32.42 -12.89 -7.56
N HIS A 80 31.30 -13.56 -7.89
CA HIS A 80 30.70 -13.61 -9.23
C HIS A 80 29.66 -12.51 -9.50
N VAL A 81 29.39 -11.63 -8.51
CA VAL A 81 28.39 -10.57 -8.64
C VAL A 81 28.96 -9.29 -9.29
N ASP A 82 28.11 -8.52 -9.98
CA ASP A 82 28.44 -7.14 -10.36
C ASP A 82 28.32 -6.24 -9.13
N LYS A 83 29.46 -5.91 -8.52
CA LYS A 83 29.52 -5.17 -7.23
C LYS A 83 28.81 -3.82 -7.28
N ARG A 84 28.84 -3.10 -8.41
CA ARG A 84 28.23 -1.77 -8.53
C ARG A 84 26.70 -1.87 -8.51
N LEU A 85 26.14 -2.71 -9.35
CA LEU A 85 24.70 -2.94 -9.41
C LEU A 85 24.19 -3.63 -8.14
N TYR A 86 24.98 -4.54 -7.58
CA TYR A 86 24.66 -5.25 -6.35
C TYR A 86 24.50 -4.33 -5.12
N ILE A 87 25.29 -3.24 -5.04
CA ILE A 87 25.14 -2.23 -3.98
C ILE A 87 24.03 -1.23 -4.33
N LEU A 88 23.89 -0.86 -5.60
CA LEU A 88 22.89 0.12 -6.05
C LEU A 88 21.46 -0.38 -5.86
N ALA A 89 21.20 -1.67 -6.08
CA ALA A 89 19.86 -2.24 -6.06
C ALA A 89 19.10 -2.00 -4.73
N PRO A 90 19.62 -2.37 -3.54
CA PRO A 90 18.93 -2.11 -2.28
C PRO A 90 18.81 -0.62 -1.95
N ILE A 91 19.76 0.22 -2.40
CA ILE A 91 19.69 1.68 -2.21
C ILE A 91 18.57 2.26 -3.07
N ALA A 92 18.44 1.83 -4.32
CA ALA A 92 17.43 2.34 -5.23
C ALA A 92 15.99 2.06 -4.73
N ILE A 93 15.72 0.84 -4.29
CA ILE A 93 14.39 0.48 -3.77
C ILE A 93 14.06 1.24 -2.48
N LEU A 94 15.02 1.34 -1.56
CA LEU A 94 14.81 2.04 -0.29
C LEU A 94 14.63 3.56 -0.51
N ALA A 95 15.46 4.17 -1.38
CA ALA A 95 15.35 5.59 -1.71
C ALA A 95 14.00 5.91 -2.34
N ALA A 96 13.54 5.11 -3.29
CA ALA A 96 12.21 5.27 -3.90
C ALA A 96 11.12 5.13 -2.83
N ALA A 97 11.15 4.10 -2.00
CA ALA A 97 10.17 3.85 -0.94
C ALA A 97 10.08 4.98 0.09
N LEU A 98 11.21 5.58 0.49
CA LEU A 98 11.23 6.71 1.41
C LEU A 98 10.75 8.02 0.74
N THR A 99 11.11 8.25 -0.51
CA THR A 99 10.77 9.50 -1.21
C THR A 99 9.27 9.63 -1.47
N VAL A 100 8.53 8.54 -1.59
CA VAL A 100 7.06 8.54 -1.70
C VAL A 100 6.42 9.33 -0.56
N PHE A 101 6.94 9.24 0.65
CA PHE A 101 6.38 9.90 1.83
C PHE A 101 6.57 11.42 1.86
N ALA A 102 7.31 12.00 0.90
CA ALA A 102 7.42 13.45 0.78
C ALA A 102 6.08 14.13 0.47
N VAL A 103 5.17 13.44 -0.23
CA VAL A 103 3.89 13.99 -0.70
C VAL A 103 2.71 13.48 0.14
N ILE A 104 2.88 12.40 0.89
CA ILE A 104 1.83 11.80 1.71
C ILE A 104 1.52 12.69 2.92
N PRO A 105 0.25 13.11 3.13
CA PRO A 105 -0.14 13.87 4.30
C PRO A 105 -0.23 12.98 5.55
N PHE A 106 0.46 13.36 6.63
CA PHE A 106 0.42 12.67 7.94
C PHE A 106 -0.69 13.18 8.87
N GLY A 107 -1.45 14.17 8.43
CA GLY A 107 -2.54 14.80 9.15
C GLY A 107 -3.02 16.01 8.37
N SER A 108 -3.81 16.89 9.01
CA SER A 108 -4.20 18.15 8.39
C SER A 108 -3.13 19.24 8.64
N VAL A 109 -3.44 20.21 9.45
CA VAL A 109 -2.55 21.30 9.85
C VAL A 109 -2.39 21.32 11.37
N ILE A 110 -1.25 21.81 11.83
CA ILE A 110 -1.00 22.12 13.26
C ILE A 110 -1.23 23.62 13.47
N PRO A 111 -1.81 24.03 14.62
CA PRO A 111 -1.90 25.44 14.97
C PRO A 111 -0.55 26.13 14.94
N PRO A 112 -0.51 27.43 14.65
CA PRO A 112 0.74 28.15 14.54
C PRO A 112 1.57 28.08 15.83
N LEU A 113 2.87 27.89 15.68
CA LEU A 113 3.86 27.80 16.75
C LEU A 113 4.61 29.12 16.88
N GLY A 114 4.69 29.67 18.08
CA GLY A 114 5.68 30.69 18.41
C GLY A 114 5.55 32.04 17.71
N GLY A 115 4.32 32.50 17.37
CA GLY A 115 4.09 33.84 16.81
C GLY A 115 4.03 33.92 15.30
N SER A 116 4.04 32.79 14.59
CA SER A 116 3.66 32.71 13.18
C SER A 116 2.13 32.73 13.08
N GLU A 117 1.58 33.49 12.14
CA GLU A 117 0.11 33.53 11.91
C GLU A 117 -0.36 32.39 11.02
N GLU A 118 0.57 31.67 10.36
CA GLU A 118 0.26 30.60 9.42
C GLU A 118 0.24 29.21 10.11
N ALA A 119 -0.81 28.43 9.86
CA ALA A 119 -0.90 27.05 10.29
C ALA A 119 0.11 26.18 9.52
N ILE A 120 0.76 25.24 10.20
CA ILE A 120 1.82 24.39 9.64
C ILE A 120 1.19 23.11 9.05
N PRO A 121 1.26 22.88 7.73
CA PRO A 121 0.77 21.64 7.13
C PRO A 121 1.64 20.43 7.52
N LEU A 122 1.00 19.27 7.73
CA LEU A 122 1.67 18.04 8.15
C LEU A 122 2.18 17.17 6.99
N ASN A 123 2.38 17.75 5.83
CA ASN A 123 3.10 17.15 4.72
C ASN A 123 4.46 17.83 4.54
N VAL A 124 5.42 17.11 3.99
CA VAL A 124 6.78 17.63 3.72
C VAL A 124 6.71 18.65 2.58
N THR A 125 5.93 18.34 1.53
CA THR A 125 5.75 19.18 0.34
C THR A 125 4.27 19.54 0.18
N PRO A 126 3.80 20.63 0.80
CA PRO A 126 2.41 21.05 0.68
C PRO A 126 2.09 21.58 -0.73
N GLY A 127 0.84 21.36 -1.19
CA GLY A 127 0.32 21.95 -2.43
C GLY A 127 0.80 21.30 -3.72
N VAL A 128 1.21 20.04 -3.69
CA VAL A 128 1.60 19.29 -4.89
C VAL A 128 0.36 18.76 -5.60
N ASN A 129 -0.11 19.47 -6.63
CA ASN A 129 -1.31 19.11 -7.39
C ASN A 129 -1.24 17.74 -8.10
N VAL A 130 -0.04 17.22 -8.32
CA VAL A 130 0.21 15.91 -8.99
C VAL A 130 0.73 14.86 -8.03
N GLY A 131 0.46 15.01 -6.72
CA GLY A 131 1.00 14.15 -5.66
C GLY A 131 0.77 12.67 -5.91
N LEU A 132 -0.40 12.31 -6.39
CA LEU A 132 -0.77 10.93 -6.68
C LEU A 132 0.08 10.32 -7.80
N ILE A 133 0.30 11.04 -8.91
CA ILE A 133 1.17 10.57 -10.01
C ILE A 133 2.62 10.41 -9.52
N PHE A 134 3.09 11.32 -8.66
CA PHE A 134 4.41 11.23 -8.08
C PHE A 134 4.59 9.95 -7.24
N VAL A 135 3.59 9.58 -6.43
CA VAL A 135 3.61 8.33 -5.65
C VAL A 135 3.75 7.13 -6.60
N PHE A 136 2.89 7.02 -7.62
CA PHE A 136 2.92 5.90 -8.56
C PHE A 136 4.23 5.85 -9.38
N ALA A 137 4.74 6.99 -9.80
CA ALA A 137 6.03 7.04 -10.52
C ALA A 137 7.19 6.50 -9.66
N LEU A 138 7.21 6.79 -8.37
CA LEU A 138 8.25 6.29 -7.47
C LEU A 138 8.07 4.80 -7.12
N THR A 139 6.84 4.31 -6.96
CA THR A 139 6.61 2.87 -6.76
C THR A 139 7.03 2.08 -8.00
N SER A 140 6.75 2.59 -9.21
CA SER A 140 7.26 1.99 -10.46
C SER A 140 8.80 1.98 -10.52
N ILE A 141 9.47 3.05 -10.08
CA ILE A 141 10.94 3.10 -10.03
C ILE A 141 11.50 2.06 -9.03
N ALA A 142 10.82 1.81 -7.92
CA ALA A 142 11.25 0.81 -6.95
C ALA A 142 11.37 -0.61 -7.54
N VAL A 143 10.57 -0.94 -8.56
CA VAL A 143 10.64 -2.22 -9.27
C VAL A 143 12.03 -2.46 -9.89
N TYR A 144 12.69 -1.39 -10.36
CA TYR A 144 14.05 -1.51 -10.89
C TYR A 144 15.05 -2.00 -9.83
N GLY A 145 14.86 -1.65 -8.55
CA GLY A 145 15.70 -2.15 -7.47
C GLY A 145 15.63 -3.67 -7.34
N VAL A 146 14.45 -4.26 -7.51
CA VAL A 146 14.23 -5.72 -7.51
C VAL A 146 14.87 -6.38 -8.73
N ILE A 147 14.67 -5.81 -9.93
CA ILE A 147 15.25 -6.32 -11.19
C ILE A 147 16.78 -6.29 -11.10
N LEU A 148 17.35 -5.16 -10.70
CA LEU A 148 18.79 -4.99 -10.56
C LEU A 148 19.37 -5.94 -9.51
N GLY A 149 18.65 -6.16 -8.40
CA GLY A 149 19.06 -7.10 -7.35
C GLY A 149 19.17 -8.53 -7.87
N GLY A 150 18.16 -8.98 -8.61
CA GLY A 150 18.17 -10.31 -9.26
C GLY A 150 19.25 -10.44 -10.34
N TRP A 151 19.40 -9.42 -11.17
CA TRP A 151 20.40 -9.41 -12.26
C TRP A 151 21.83 -9.38 -11.74
N ALA A 152 22.14 -8.47 -10.82
CA ALA A 152 23.48 -8.26 -10.27
C ALA A 152 24.00 -9.46 -9.49
N SER A 153 23.12 -10.27 -8.92
CA SER A 153 23.46 -11.49 -8.18
C SER A 153 24.11 -12.58 -9.04
N ASN A 154 23.99 -12.50 -10.38
CA ASN A 154 24.52 -13.48 -11.33
C ASN A 154 24.23 -14.94 -10.94
N ASN A 155 23.08 -15.17 -10.36
CA ASN A 155 22.56 -16.48 -9.97
C ASN A 155 21.24 -16.73 -10.69
N LYS A 156 21.08 -17.92 -11.28
CA LYS A 156 19.87 -18.28 -12.04
C LYS A 156 18.59 -18.21 -11.20
N TYR A 157 18.63 -18.54 -9.92
CA TYR A 157 17.47 -18.48 -9.03
C TYR A 157 17.12 -17.04 -8.69
N SER A 158 18.11 -16.20 -8.35
CA SER A 158 17.90 -14.77 -8.12
C SER A 158 17.38 -14.05 -9.34
N PHE A 159 17.90 -14.38 -10.53
CA PHE A 159 17.43 -13.82 -11.80
C PHE A 159 15.98 -14.15 -12.09
N LEU A 160 15.61 -15.44 -11.97
CA LEU A 160 14.23 -15.88 -12.16
C LEU A 160 13.29 -15.28 -11.10
N GLY A 161 13.75 -15.16 -9.85
CA GLY A 161 13.01 -14.49 -8.79
C GLY A 161 12.75 -13.02 -9.10
N GLY A 162 13.76 -12.28 -9.55
CA GLY A 162 13.64 -10.89 -9.99
C GLY A 162 12.68 -10.70 -11.16
N LEU A 163 12.72 -11.58 -12.16
CA LEU A 163 11.78 -11.55 -13.29
C LEU A 163 10.34 -11.83 -12.88
N ARG A 164 10.09 -12.83 -12.01
CA ARG A 164 8.76 -13.14 -11.51
C ARG A 164 8.19 -11.98 -10.67
N SER A 165 9.03 -11.40 -9.81
CA SER A 165 8.65 -10.26 -8.99
C SER A 165 8.28 -9.04 -9.83
N SER A 166 9.13 -8.68 -10.79
CA SER A 166 8.87 -7.53 -11.67
C SER A 166 7.63 -7.74 -12.55
N ALA A 167 7.42 -8.94 -13.08
CA ALA A 167 6.23 -9.27 -13.84
C ALA A 167 4.95 -9.13 -12.99
N GLN A 168 4.98 -9.55 -11.72
CA GLN A 168 3.87 -9.36 -10.79
C GLN A 168 3.61 -7.88 -10.53
N LEU A 169 4.62 -7.10 -10.13
CA LEU A 169 4.48 -5.68 -9.79
C LEU A 169 3.90 -4.88 -10.97
N ILE A 170 4.46 -5.05 -12.17
CA ILE A 170 3.98 -4.36 -13.39
C ILE A 170 2.54 -4.77 -13.75
N ALA A 171 2.21 -6.08 -13.62
CA ALA A 171 0.88 -6.57 -13.97
C ALA A 171 -0.21 -6.06 -13.02
N TYR A 172 0.10 -5.82 -11.75
CA TYR A 172 -0.86 -5.32 -10.76
C TYR A 172 -0.91 -3.79 -10.67
N GLU A 173 0.12 -3.08 -11.10
CA GLU A 173 0.13 -1.62 -11.17
C GLU A 173 -0.98 -1.09 -12.10
N LEU A 174 -1.25 -1.77 -13.22
CA LEU A 174 -2.30 -1.37 -14.16
C LEU A 174 -3.71 -1.43 -13.54
N PRO A 175 -4.19 -2.56 -12.96
CA PRO A 175 -5.47 -2.61 -12.25
C PRO A 175 -5.54 -1.64 -11.08
N MET A 176 -4.44 -1.45 -10.34
CA MET A 176 -4.37 -0.49 -9.24
C MET A 176 -4.61 0.93 -9.73
N GLY A 177 -3.97 1.33 -10.83
CA GLY A 177 -4.19 2.61 -11.48
C GLY A 177 -5.64 2.79 -11.94
N LEU A 178 -6.28 1.75 -12.52
CA LEU A 178 -7.69 1.81 -12.93
C LEU A 178 -8.64 1.97 -11.73
N GLY A 179 -8.41 1.26 -10.64
CA GLY A 179 -9.18 1.42 -9.40
C GLY A 179 -9.07 2.83 -8.83
N LEU A 180 -7.88 3.40 -8.89
CA LEU A 180 -7.59 4.76 -8.48
C LEU A 180 -8.24 5.82 -9.37
N LEU A 181 -8.25 5.65 -10.69
CA LEU A 181 -8.84 6.63 -11.61
C LEU A 181 -10.31 6.89 -11.30
N GLY A 182 -11.05 5.93 -10.77
CA GLY A 182 -12.40 6.14 -10.26
C GLY A 182 -12.47 7.15 -9.12
N VAL A 183 -11.48 7.11 -8.21
CA VAL A 183 -11.36 8.07 -7.09
C VAL A 183 -11.00 9.46 -7.61
N VAL A 184 -10.06 9.55 -8.56
CA VAL A 184 -9.65 10.82 -9.20
C VAL A 184 -10.83 11.46 -9.93
N LEU A 185 -11.63 10.66 -10.65
CA LEU A 185 -12.85 11.12 -11.33
C LEU A 185 -13.85 11.70 -10.32
N ALA A 186 -14.05 11.04 -9.18
CA ALA A 186 -14.97 11.49 -8.14
C ALA A 186 -14.47 12.75 -7.41
N ALA A 187 -13.19 12.80 -7.06
CA ALA A 187 -12.59 13.92 -6.36
C ALA A 187 -12.27 15.12 -7.28
N GLY A 188 -12.04 14.88 -8.58
CA GLY A 188 -11.64 15.89 -9.55
C GLY A 188 -10.24 16.45 -9.33
N SER A 189 -9.40 15.76 -8.58
CA SER A 189 -8.05 16.21 -8.23
C SER A 189 -7.09 15.03 -8.06
N LEU A 190 -5.79 15.28 -8.32
CA LEU A 190 -4.69 14.36 -8.04
C LEU A 190 -3.94 14.71 -6.75
N ASP A 191 -4.38 15.76 -6.06
CA ASP A 191 -3.86 16.19 -4.78
C ASP A 191 -4.46 15.34 -3.66
N LEU A 192 -3.62 14.71 -2.85
CA LEU A 192 -4.03 13.81 -1.77
C LEU A 192 -4.86 14.52 -0.68
N ASP A 193 -4.55 15.76 -0.36
CA ASP A 193 -5.31 16.54 0.61
C ASP A 193 -6.72 16.87 0.09
N ARG A 194 -6.85 17.19 -1.21
CA ARG A 194 -8.15 17.42 -1.84
C ARG A 194 -8.98 16.15 -1.94
N ILE A 195 -8.36 15.00 -2.18
CA ILE A 195 -9.05 13.70 -2.18
C ILE A 195 -9.62 13.39 -0.78
N ILE A 196 -8.88 13.68 0.29
CA ILE A 196 -9.38 13.53 1.66
C ILE A 196 -10.55 14.47 1.89
N THR A 197 -10.42 15.76 1.56
CA THR A 197 -11.48 16.74 1.78
C THR A 197 -12.73 16.45 0.96
N ALA A 198 -12.61 15.90 -0.24
CA ALA A 198 -13.75 15.45 -1.04
C ALA A 198 -14.60 14.37 -0.34
N GLN A 199 -14.00 13.55 0.53
CA GLN A 199 -14.70 12.52 1.31
C GLN A 199 -15.34 13.04 2.60
N THR A 200 -15.08 14.30 2.99
CA THR A 200 -15.49 14.82 4.31
C THR A 200 -16.81 15.60 4.32
N GLY A 201 -17.45 15.79 3.18
CA GLY A 201 -18.71 16.54 3.09
C GLY A 201 -18.56 18.03 2.76
N ALA A 202 -17.37 18.53 2.63
CA ALA A 202 -17.13 19.84 2.07
C ALA A 202 -17.50 19.85 0.59
N ASN A 203 -18.52 20.63 0.22
CA ASN A 203 -18.99 20.75 -1.16
C ASN A 203 -17.92 21.44 -2.00
N PHE A 204 -17.07 20.66 -2.67
CA PHE A 204 -16.22 21.13 -3.74
C PHE A 204 -16.94 20.93 -5.08
N ASP A 205 -17.23 22.00 -5.78
CA ASP A 205 -17.81 22.02 -7.14
C ASP A 205 -19.12 21.22 -7.31
N GLY A 206 -20.02 21.21 -6.31
CA GLY A 206 -21.31 20.55 -6.41
C GLY A 206 -21.28 19.01 -6.49
N ARG A 207 -20.14 18.38 -6.22
CA ARG A 207 -20.01 16.92 -6.20
C ARG A 207 -20.52 16.34 -4.88
N PRO A 208 -21.13 15.13 -4.88
CA PRO A 208 -21.58 14.51 -3.64
C PRO A 208 -20.37 14.14 -2.81
N SER A 209 -20.22 14.83 -1.71
CA SER A 209 -19.16 14.66 -0.75
C SER A 209 -19.75 14.23 0.60
N GLY A 210 -18.96 13.57 1.43
CA GLY A 210 -19.36 13.16 2.78
C GLY A 210 -19.48 11.67 3.00
N ILE A 211 -19.17 10.85 1.98
CA ILE A 211 -19.12 9.40 2.10
C ILE A 211 -17.72 8.92 1.69
N TRP A 212 -17.18 7.98 2.44
CA TRP A 212 -15.92 7.33 2.09
C TRP A 212 -16.02 6.67 0.71
N PHE A 213 -14.99 6.84 -0.12
CA PHE A 213 -14.99 6.26 -1.46
C PHE A 213 -15.00 4.73 -1.47
N ALA A 214 -14.60 4.06 -0.38
CA ALA A 214 -14.80 2.63 -0.23
C ALA A 214 -16.28 2.22 -0.35
N LEU A 215 -17.20 3.05 0.18
CA LEU A 215 -18.64 2.82 0.08
C LEU A 215 -19.23 3.38 -1.19
N ALA A 216 -18.69 4.49 -1.71
CA ALA A 216 -19.16 5.11 -2.94
C ALA A 216 -18.77 4.32 -4.20
N GLN A 217 -17.64 3.60 -4.16
CA GLN A 217 -17.05 2.88 -5.30
C GLN A 217 -16.53 1.51 -4.87
N PRO A 218 -17.41 0.57 -4.48
CA PRO A 218 -16.99 -0.70 -3.90
C PRO A 218 -16.15 -1.55 -4.86
N LEU A 219 -16.44 -1.52 -6.17
CA LEU A 219 -15.67 -2.27 -7.16
C LEU A 219 -14.24 -1.72 -7.29
N GLY A 220 -14.10 -0.39 -7.40
CA GLY A 220 -12.79 0.27 -7.47
C GLY A 220 -11.97 0.01 -6.20
N PHE A 221 -12.61 0.04 -5.03
CA PHE A 221 -11.97 -0.27 -3.75
C PHE A 221 -11.43 -1.70 -3.70
N VAL A 222 -12.22 -2.70 -4.10
CA VAL A 222 -11.80 -4.11 -4.11
C VAL A 222 -10.65 -4.35 -5.08
N VAL A 223 -10.74 -3.80 -6.31
CA VAL A 223 -9.67 -3.90 -7.31
C VAL A 223 -8.39 -3.26 -6.78
N PHE A 224 -8.47 -2.05 -6.21
CA PHE A 224 -7.32 -1.36 -5.63
C PHE A 224 -6.73 -2.14 -4.45
N LEU A 225 -7.56 -2.64 -3.53
CA LEU A 225 -7.14 -3.39 -2.35
C LEU A 225 -6.34 -4.65 -2.73
N ILE A 226 -6.87 -5.46 -3.67
CA ILE A 226 -6.19 -6.67 -4.13
C ILE A 226 -4.86 -6.32 -4.82
N ALA A 227 -4.85 -5.27 -5.65
CA ALA A 227 -3.64 -4.82 -6.33
C ALA A 227 -2.59 -4.30 -5.34
N ALA A 228 -2.99 -3.58 -4.29
CA ALA A 228 -2.11 -3.09 -3.23
C ALA A 228 -1.46 -4.25 -2.44
N PHE A 229 -2.17 -5.36 -2.21
CA PHE A 229 -1.57 -6.58 -1.64
C PHE A 229 -0.48 -7.16 -2.55
N ALA A 230 -0.73 -7.20 -3.85
CA ALA A 230 0.22 -7.75 -4.82
C ALA A 230 1.45 -6.84 -5.00
N GLU A 231 1.30 -5.52 -4.90
CA GLU A 231 2.39 -4.55 -4.95
C GLU A 231 3.24 -4.57 -3.68
N ALA A 232 2.61 -4.74 -2.52
CA ALA A 232 3.34 -4.93 -1.26
C ALA A 232 4.09 -6.27 -1.20
N ALA A 233 3.98 -7.12 -2.23
CA ALA A 233 4.60 -8.44 -2.33
C ALA A 233 4.37 -9.32 -1.09
N ARG A 234 3.20 -9.20 -0.46
CA ARG A 234 2.82 -9.97 0.74
C ARG A 234 1.88 -11.11 0.41
N LEU A 235 1.93 -12.19 1.19
CA LEU A 235 0.97 -13.28 1.07
C LEU A 235 -0.47 -12.73 1.04
N PRO A 236 -1.34 -13.21 0.11
CA PRO A 236 -1.21 -14.42 -0.72
C PRO A 236 -0.39 -14.25 -2.01
N PHE A 237 0.14 -13.08 -2.32
CA PHE A 237 0.86 -12.72 -3.56
C PHE A 237 2.38 -12.67 -3.39
N ASP A 238 2.94 -13.40 -2.44
CA ASP A 238 4.36 -13.45 -2.09
C ASP A 238 5.14 -14.44 -2.99
N LEU A 239 5.18 -14.14 -4.29
CA LEU A 239 5.96 -14.91 -5.26
C LEU A 239 7.45 -14.51 -5.30
N PRO A 240 7.82 -13.26 -4.98
CA PRO A 240 9.21 -12.84 -4.93
C PRO A 240 10.06 -13.63 -3.94
N GLU A 241 9.49 -13.93 -2.76
CA GLU A 241 10.14 -14.62 -1.65
C GLU A 241 9.91 -16.13 -1.64
N ALA A 242 9.19 -16.71 -2.63
CA ALA A 242 8.77 -18.12 -2.62
C ALA A 242 9.94 -19.08 -2.32
N GLU A 243 10.31 -19.23 -1.04
CA GLU A 243 11.44 -20.03 -0.55
C GLU A 243 11.35 -21.49 -1.04
N GLN A 244 10.13 -22.00 -1.17
CA GLN A 244 9.85 -23.37 -1.62
C GLN A 244 10.13 -23.59 -3.10
N GLU A 245 10.12 -22.53 -3.92
CA GLU A 245 10.32 -22.62 -5.37
C GLU A 245 11.68 -22.05 -5.82
N LEU A 246 12.14 -20.94 -5.23
CA LEU A 246 13.30 -20.15 -5.69
C LEU A 246 14.32 -19.85 -4.59
N ILE A 247 14.33 -20.61 -3.50
CA ILE A 247 15.26 -20.53 -2.35
C ILE A 247 15.05 -19.23 -1.53
N GLY A 248 15.11 -18.06 -2.12
CA GLY A 248 14.89 -16.75 -1.51
C GLY A 248 14.62 -15.68 -2.56
N GLY A 249 14.30 -16.09 -3.79
CA GLY A 249 14.00 -15.17 -4.86
C GLY A 249 15.15 -14.22 -5.20
N TYR A 250 14.85 -12.95 -5.47
CA TYR A 250 15.82 -11.95 -5.93
C TYR A 250 16.91 -11.63 -4.90
N HIS A 251 16.65 -11.81 -3.60
CA HIS A 251 17.58 -11.47 -2.52
C HIS A 251 18.42 -12.66 -2.00
N THR A 252 18.40 -13.81 -2.69
CA THR A 252 19.08 -15.05 -2.26
C THR A 252 20.56 -14.85 -1.94
N GLU A 253 21.28 -14.04 -2.71
CA GLU A 253 22.72 -13.77 -2.51
C GLU A 253 23.00 -12.62 -1.52
N TYR A 254 21.96 -11.91 -1.09
CA TYR A 254 22.12 -10.74 -0.20
C TYR A 254 22.23 -11.16 1.27
N SER A 255 23.14 -10.53 2.00
CA SER A 255 23.36 -10.77 3.44
C SER A 255 23.66 -9.47 4.20
N GLY A 256 23.62 -9.52 5.53
CA GLY A 256 23.96 -8.39 6.40
C GLY A 256 23.10 -7.14 6.13
N MET A 257 23.74 -5.98 6.10
CA MET A 257 23.07 -4.69 5.92
C MET A 257 22.34 -4.57 4.57
N LYS A 258 22.89 -5.14 3.50
CA LYS A 258 22.28 -5.08 2.16
C LYS A 258 20.93 -5.81 2.13
N LEU A 259 20.83 -6.96 2.81
CA LEU A 259 19.56 -7.65 2.97
C LEU A 259 18.57 -6.84 3.81
N LEU A 260 19.05 -6.21 4.90
CA LEU A 260 18.22 -5.37 5.76
C LEU A 260 17.56 -4.23 4.98
N LEU A 261 18.28 -3.58 4.05
CA LEU A 261 17.73 -2.50 3.22
C LEU A 261 16.55 -2.99 2.36
N PHE A 262 16.63 -4.18 1.77
CA PHE A 262 15.51 -4.78 1.03
C PHE A 262 14.31 -5.05 1.94
N LEU A 263 14.53 -5.70 3.09
CA LEU A 263 13.46 -6.00 4.05
C LEU A 263 12.76 -4.74 4.57
N VAL A 264 13.54 -3.70 4.88
CA VAL A 264 12.97 -2.40 5.31
C VAL A 264 12.16 -1.77 4.19
N ALA A 265 12.67 -1.78 2.95
CA ALA A 265 11.93 -1.24 1.80
C ALA A 265 10.60 -1.96 1.59
N GLU A 266 10.55 -3.27 1.75
CA GLU A 266 9.33 -4.07 1.66
C GLU A 266 8.29 -3.68 2.73
N PHE A 267 8.71 -3.48 3.99
CA PHE A 267 7.83 -2.96 5.03
C PHE A 267 7.35 -1.53 4.71
N LEU A 268 8.20 -0.68 4.14
CA LEU A 268 7.80 0.66 3.71
C LEU A 268 6.77 0.61 2.58
N HIS A 269 6.88 -0.30 1.61
CA HIS A 269 5.87 -0.50 0.57
C HIS A 269 4.52 -0.93 1.18
N MET A 270 4.52 -1.83 2.16
CA MET A 270 3.30 -2.20 2.88
C MET A 270 2.69 -1.00 3.63
N ILE A 271 3.51 -0.18 4.27
CA ILE A 271 3.06 1.06 4.93
C ILE A 271 2.48 2.03 3.89
N THR A 272 3.14 2.23 2.76
CA THR A 272 2.65 3.08 1.65
C THR A 272 1.31 2.59 1.13
N ALA A 273 1.15 1.29 0.90
CA ALA A 273 -0.11 0.70 0.47
C ALA A 273 -1.24 0.97 1.48
N ALA A 274 -0.96 0.81 2.79
CA ALA A 274 -1.92 1.12 3.84
C ALA A 274 -2.29 2.61 3.88
N PHE A 275 -1.31 3.52 3.73
CA PHE A 275 -1.58 4.97 3.60
C PHE A 275 -2.48 5.28 2.42
N LEU A 276 -2.18 4.73 1.24
CA LEU A 276 -2.98 4.96 0.03
C LEU A 276 -4.41 4.46 0.19
N ILE A 277 -4.61 3.26 0.73
CA ILE A 277 -5.96 2.72 1.02
C ILE A 277 -6.73 3.68 1.94
N VAL A 278 -6.10 4.15 3.01
CA VAL A 278 -6.73 5.03 3.98
C VAL A 278 -7.04 6.40 3.39
N ILE A 279 -6.13 6.99 2.64
CA ILE A 279 -6.29 8.33 2.04
C ILE A 279 -7.32 8.30 0.92
N LEU A 280 -7.23 7.33 0.03
CA LEU A 280 -8.05 7.28 -1.18
C LEU A 280 -9.47 6.79 -0.92
N PHE A 281 -9.66 5.87 0.03
CA PHE A 281 -10.93 5.18 0.19
C PHE A 281 -11.59 5.34 1.57
N LEU A 282 -10.82 5.62 2.61
CA LEU A 282 -11.32 5.67 3.99
C LEU A 282 -11.29 7.09 4.60
N GLY A 283 -11.16 8.12 3.77
CA GLY A 283 -11.23 9.53 4.21
C GLY A 283 -10.02 10.03 5.01
N GLY A 284 -8.86 9.37 4.89
CA GLY A 284 -7.62 9.82 5.50
C GLY A 284 -7.74 10.07 7.02
N TRP A 285 -7.33 11.25 7.44
CA TRP A 285 -7.38 11.70 8.85
C TRP A 285 -8.78 12.08 9.35
N HIS A 286 -9.78 12.12 8.46
CA HIS A 286 -11.15 12.49 8.84
C HIS A 286 -11.94 11.27 9.34
N LEU A 287 -12.64 11.47 10.47
CA LEU A 287 -13.66 10.55 10.99
C LEU A 287 -14.86 11.38 11.41
N PRO A 288 -16.07 11.14 10.84
CA PRO A 288 -17.27 11.85 11.20
C PRO A 288 -17.47 11.90 12.73
N TRP A 289 -17.91 13.05 13.24
CA TRP A 289 -18.19 13.36 14.66
C TRP A 289 -16.97 13.44 15.60
N ILE A 290 -15.80 12.94 15.25
CA ILE A 290 -14.61 12.93 16.13
C ILE A 290 -13.61 14.02 15.75
N THR A 291 -13.34 14.20 14.47
CA THR A 291 -12.27 15.10 13.99
C THR A 291 -12.74 16.52 13.70
N GLY A 292 -14.02 16.81 13.92
CA GLY A 292 -14.61 18.11 13.63
C GLY A 292 -14.71 18.44 12.14
N ASP A 293 -15.08 19.66 11.81
CA ASP A 293 -15.19 20.13 10.43
C ASP A 293 -13.79 20.27 9.80
N PRO A 294 -13.54 19.59 8.67
CA PRO A 294 -12.26 19.66 7.98
C PRO A 294 -11.93 21.03 7.37
N THR A 295 -12.97 21.84 7.10
CA THR A 295 -12.83 23.16 6.45
C THR A 295 -12.70 24.31 7.45
N SER A 296 -12.87 24.05 8.76
CA SER A 296 -12.74 25.09 9.76
C SER A 296 -11.31 25.64 9.82
N PRO A 297 -11.12 26.96 9.72
CA PRO A 297 -9.81 27.58 9.84
C PRO A 297 -9.23 27.47 11.26
N ASP A 298 -10.08 27.34 12.28
CA ASP A 298 -9.70 27.31 13.68
C ASP A 298 -9.39 25.87 14.13
N VAL A 299 -8.18 25.40 13.84
CA VAL A 299 -7.72 24.09 14.30
C VAL A 299 -7.09 24.24 15.69
N THR A 300 -7.68 23.59 16.69
CA THR A 300 -7.07 23.50 18.03
C THR A 300 -6.02 22.38 18.09
N TRP A 301 -5.11 22.45 19.08
CA TRP A 301 -4.11 21.39 19.31
C TRP A 301 -4.76 20.01 19.51
N LEU A 302 -5.90 19.97 20.19
CA LEU A 302 -6.63 18.73 20.41
C LEU A 302 -7.15 18.14 19.11
N THR A 303 -7.76 18.97 18.25
CA THR A 303 -8.26 18.49 16.95
C THR A 303 -7.13 18.06 16.02
N ALA A 304 -5.98 18.75 16.02
CA ALA A 304 -4.81 18.33 15.27
C ALA A 304 -4.30 16.98 15.72
N LEU A 305 -4.14 16.74 17.02
CA LEU A 305 -3.72 15.46 17.59
C LEU A 305 -4.73 14.34 17.31
N LEU A 306 -6.04 14.62 17.41
CA LEU A 306 -7.08 13.66 17.07
C LEU A 306 -7.02 13.25 15.59
N ARG A 307 -6.81 14.19 14.68
CA ARG A 307 -6.66 13.93 13.23
C ARG A 307 -5.45 13.04 12.95
N ILE A 308 -4.30 13.33 13.55
CA ILE A 308 -3.10 12.47 13.45
C ILE A 308 -3.39 11.07 14.03
N GLY A 309 -4.01 11.01 15.23
CA GLY A 309 -4.34 9.76 15.90
C GLY A 309 -5.29 8.87 15.08
N VAL A 310 -6.33 9.46 14.48
CA VAL A 310 -7.28 8.76 13.60
C VAL A 310 -6.58 8.20 12.36
N LEU A 311 -5.73 9.00 11.72
CA LEU A 311 -4.97 8.55 10.55
C LEU A 311 -4.08 7.36 10.92
N GLN A 312 -3.28 7.48 11.97
CA GLN A 312 -2.38 6.42 12.42
C GLN A 312 -3.14 5.16 12.83
N ALA A 313 -4.28 5.29 13.51
CA ALA A 313 -5.13 4.16 13.89
C ALA A 313 -5.65 3.41 12.67
N LYS A 314 -6.16 4.12 11.64
CA LYS A 314 -6.62 3.51 10.39
C LYS A 314 -5.48 2.80 9.65
N ILE A 315 -4.29 3.40 9.59
CA ILE A 315 -3.10 2.80 8.96
C ILE A 315 -2.68 1.53 9.71
N CYS A 316 -2.61 1.58 11.04
CA CYS A 316 -2.30 0.41 11.85
C CYS A 316 -3.33 -0.71 11.64
N LEU A 317 -4.62 -0.40 11.55
CA LEU A 317 -5.67 -1.37 11.23
C LEU A 317 -5.48 -1.97 9.83
N GLY A 318 -5.12 -1.15 8.83
CA GLY A 318 -4.77 -1.62 7.49
C GLY A 318 -3.59 -2.60 7.51
N ILE A 319 -2.52 -2.25 8.21
CA ILE A 319 -1.33 -3.10 8.34
C ILE A 319 -1.66 -4.40 9.10
N LEU A 320 -2.47 -4.33 10.16
CA LEU A 320 -2.97 -5.52 10.86
C LEU A 320 -3.76 -6.42 9.94
N PHE A 321 -4.59 -5.84 9.06
CA PHE A 321 -5.33 -6.60 8.03
C PHE A 321 -4.39 -7.28 7.04
N PHE A 322 -3.35 -6.59 6.53
CA PHE A 322 -2.31 -7.21 5.69
C PHE A 322 -1.64 -8.42 6.39
N MET A 323 -1.26 -8.24 7.66
CA MET A 323 -0.63 -9.32 8.44
C MET A 323 -1.59 -10.48 8.70
N LEU A 324 -2.87 -10.20 8.99
CA LEU A 324 -3.87 -11.23 9.23
C LEU A 324 -4.11 -12.07 7.98
N VAL A 325 -4.23 -11.44 6.81
CA VAL A 325 -4.37 -12.13 5.52
C VAL A 325 -3.14 -13.00 5.26
N ARG A 326 -1.93 -12.50 5.54
CA ARG A 326 -0.68 -13.26 5.39
C ARG A 326 -0.70 -14.60 6.14
N TRP A 327 -1.27 -14.65 7.33
CA TRP A 327 -1.26 -15.85 8.17
C TRP A 327 -2.53 -16.72 8.04
N SER A 328 -3.55 -16.28 7.30
CA SER A 328 -4.81 -17.01 7.15
C SER A 328 -5.08 -17.56 5.74
N TRP A 329 -4.50 -16.94 4.70
CA TRP A 329 -4.79 -17.30 3.32
C TRP A 329 -3.68 -18.16 2.70
N PRO A 330 -4.05 -19.09 1.75
CA PRO A 330 -3.05 -19.86 1.00
C PRO A 330 -2.36 -18.98 -0.04
N ARG A 331 -1.15 -19.37 -0.46
CA ARG A 331 -0.39 -18.72 -1.52
C ARG A 331 -0.96 -19.09 -2.89
N PHE A 332 -1.04 -18.11 -3.80
CA PHE A 332 -1.37 -18.34 -5.20
C PHE A 332 -0.15 -18.83 -5.99
N ARG A 333 -0.41 -19.58 -7.06
CA ARG A 333 0.61 -19.91 -8.07
C ARG A 333 0.80 -18.72 -9.02
N PHE A 334 1.97 -18.66 -9.67
CA PHE A 334 2.30 -17.57 -10.60
C PHE A 334 1.28 -17.44 -11.75
N ASP A 335 0.87 -18.55 -12.37
CA ASP A 335 -0.13 -18.58 -13.43
C ASP A 335 -1.51 -18.08 -12.97
N GLN A 336 -1.95 -18.48 -11.78
CA GLN A 336 -3.20 -18.02 -11.18
C GLN A 336 -3.18 -16.50 -10.91
N LEU A 337 -2.06 -16.03 -10.36
CA LEU A 337 -1.85 -14.62 -10.06
C LEU A 337 -1.86 -13.77 -11.32
N MET A 338 -1.15 -14.17 -12.38
CA MET A 338 -1.13 -13.46 -13.66
C MET A 338 -2.51 -13.49 -14.36
N ASN A 339 -3.21 -14.63 -14.31
CA ASN A 339 -4.58 -14.72 -14.83
C ASN A 339 -5.56 -13.80 -14.05
N LEU A 340 -5.42 -13.70 -12.72
CA LEU A 340 -6.21 -12.79 -11.90
C LEU A 340 -6.00 -11.33 -12.33
N ALA A 341 -4.75 -10.90 -12.49
CA ALA A 341 -4.42 -9.54 -12.90
C ALA A 341 -4.99 -9.19 -14.29
N TRP A 342 -4.67 -9.99 -15.31
CA TRP A 342 -4.96 -9.67 -16.71
C TRP A 342 -6.39 -9.99 -17.13
N LYS A 343 -6.95 -11.13 -16.67
CA LYS A 343 -8.28 -11.58 -17.13
C LYS A 343 -9.42 -11.11 -16.26
N ILE A 344 -9.18 -10.78 -14.98
CA ILE A 344 -10.22 -10.41 -14.04
C ILE A 344 -10.07 -8.95 -13.61
N MET A 345 -8.96 -8.59 -12.98
CA MET A 345 -8.84 -7.28 -12.35
C MET A 345 -8.76 -6.13 -13.34
N LEU A 346 -8.01 -6.28 -14.44
CA LEU A 346 -7.92 -5.24 -15.46
C LEU A 346 -9.27 -4.96 -16.15
N PRO A 347 -10.05 -5.95 -16.63
CA PRO A 347 -11.38 -5.70 -17.13
C PRO A 347 -12.35 -5.11 -16.08
N LEU A 348 -12.28 -5.57 -14.82
CA LEU A 348 -13.12 -5.03 -13.75
C LEU A 348 -12.78 -3.57 -13.45
N GLY A 349 -11.51 -3.20 -13.43
CA GLY A 349 -11.08 -1.82 -13.28
C GLY A 349 -11.56 -0.91 -14.41
N LEU A 350 -11.52 -1.39 -15.66
CA LEU A 350 -12.06 -0.69 -16.81
C LEU A 350 -13.58 -0.50 -16.71
N VAL A 351 -14.33 -1.56 -16.39
CA VAL A 351 -15.79 -1.50 -16.19
C VAL A 351 -16.14 -0.50 -15.11
N ASN A 352 -15.41 -0.51 -13.98
CA ASN A 352 -15.61 0.45 -12.91
C ASN A 352 -15.41 1.89 -13.38
N LEU A 353 -14.32 2.16 -14.10
CA LEU A 353 -14.01 3.51 -14.58
C LEU A 353 -15.07 4.03 -15.56
N VAL A 354 -15.43 3.23 -16.57
CA VAL A 354 -16.44 3.61 -17.59
C VAL A 354 -17.81 3.79 -16.97
N ALA A 355 -18.20 2.89 -16.06
CA ALA A 355 -19.50 2.97 -15.39
C ALA A 355 -19.60 4.22 -14.50
N LEU A 356 -18.55 4.52 -13.73
CA LEU A 356 -18.52 5.73 -12.91
C LEU A 356 -18.52 6.99 -13.77
N ALA A 357 -17.74 7.04 -14.85
CA ALA A 357 -17.76 8.17 -15.77
C ALA A 357 -19.18 8.42 -16.34
N ALA A 358 -19.87 7.36 -16.76
CA ALA A 358 -21.25 7.45 -17.25
C ALA A 358 -22.23 7.92 -16.15
N LEU A 359 -22.11 7.42 -14.91
CA LEU A 359 -22.97 7.81 -13.80
C LEU A 359 -22.76 9.28 -13.39
N TYR A 360 -21.51 9.75 -13.35
CA TYR A 360 -21.22 11.15 -13.06
C TYR A 360 -21.67 12.08 -14.17
N GLU A 361 -21.54 11.69 -15.44
CA GLU A 361 -22.04 12.47 -16.57
C GLU A 361 -23.56 12.55 -16.59
N LEU A 362 -24.26 11.43 -16.37
CA LEU A 362 -25.72 11.40 -16.22
C LEU A 362 -26.19 12.32 -15.09
N ARG A 363 -25.46 12.36 -13.99
CA ARG A 363 -25.76 13.28 -12.90
C ARG A 363 -25.55 14.73 -13.33
N ALA A 364 -24.43 15.05 -13.98
CA ALA A 364 -24.13 16.42 -14.42
C ALA A 364 -25.18 16.95 -15.40
N ILE A 365 -25.73 16.10 -16.26
CA ILE A 365 -26.80 16.46 -17.20
C ILE A 365 -28.12 16.74 -16.48
N ASN A 366 -28.49 15.90 -15.50
CA ASN A 366 -29.81 15.98 -14.85
C ASN A 366 -29.82 16.88 -13.60
N ASP A 367 -28.68 17.11 -12.98
CA ASP A 367 -28.52 17.97 -11.81
C ASP A 367 -27.27 18.85 -11.93
N PRO A 368 -27.30 19.87 -12.84
CA PRO A 368 -26.14 20.73 -13.08
C PRO A 368 -25.71 21.55 -11.85
N GLN A 369 -26.63 21.80 -10.92
CA GLN A 369 -26.34 22.55 -9.69
C GLN A 369 -25.88 21.66 -8.51
N GLY A 370 -25.96 20.33 -8.68
CA GLY A 370 -25.52 19.38 -7.64
C GLY A 370 -26.40 19.37 -6.37
N THR A 371 -27.59 19.95 -6.42
CA THR A 371 -28.47 20.16 -5.28
C THR A 371 -29.38 18.96 -4.96
N SER A 372 -29.59 18.09 -5.93
CA SER A 372 -30.51 16.94 -5.80
C SER A 372 -29.84 15.76 -5.09
N TRP A 373 -30.28 15.46 -3.89
CA TRP A 373 -29.85 14.28 -3.13
C TRP A 373 -30.19 12.95 -3.86
N LEU A 374 -31.27 12.94 -4.66
CA LEU A 374 -31.70 11.77 -5.43
C LEU A 374 -30.67 11.36 -6.47
N TRP A 375 -30.12 12.30 -7.22
CA TRP A 375 -29.07 12.02 -8.20
C TRP A 375 -27.74 11.63 -7.52
N GLY A 376 -27.44 12.21 -6.34
CA GLY A 376 -26.34 11.75 -5.51
C GLY A 376 -26.49 10.28 -5.10
N ALA A 377 -27.66 9.92 -4.57
CA ALA A 377 -27.97 8.54 -4.19
C ALA A 377 -27.96 7.58 -5.40
N ALA A 378 -28.46 8.04 -6.57
CA ALA A 378 -28.48 7.24 -7.80
C ALA A 378 -27.06 6.84 -8.26
N VAL A 379 -26.06 7.72 -8.13
CA VAL A 379 -24.66 7.38 -8.43
C VAL A 379 -24.16 6.27 -7.52
N TYR A 380 -24.43 6.34 -6.21
CA TYR A 380 -23.99 5.31 -5.27
C TYR A 380 -24.68 3.97 -5.51
N VAL A 381 -26.00 3.97 -5.67
CA VAL A 381 -26.77 2.76 -5.98
C VAL A 381 -26.31 2.16 -7.31
N GLY A 382 -26.07 3.00 -8.33
CA GLY A 382 -25.54 2.58 -9.61
C GLY A 382 -24.16 1.91 -9.48
N ALA A 383 -23.25 2.48 -8.69
CA ALA A 383 -21.93 1.89 -8.45
C ALA A 383 -22.02 0.51 -7.76
N TRP A 384 -22.92 0.34 -6.79
CA TRP A 384 -23.17 -0.96 -6.15
C TRP A 384 -23.80 -1.98 -7.11
N LEU A 385 -24.73 -1.56 -7.97
CA LEU A 385 -25.30 -2.42 -9.00
C LEU A 385 -24.24 -2.88 -10.00
N VAL A 386 -23.35 -1.99 -10.43
CA VAL A 386 -22.21 -2.34 -11.30
C VAL A 386 -21.31 -3.34 -10.61
N ALA A 387 -20.99 -3.14 -9.33
CA ALA A 387 -20.19 -4.08 -8.56
C ALA A 387 -20.85 -5.46 -8.44
N ALA A 388 -22.16 -5.52 -8.17
CA ALA A 388 -22.90 -6.75 -8.07
C ALA A 388 -22.97 -7.49 -9.43
N LEU A 389 -23.21 -6.77 -10.53
CA LEU A 389 -23.21 -7.33 -11.89
C LEU A 389 -21.83 -7.84 -12.28
N ALA A 390 -20.77 -7.08 -12.00
CA ALA A 390 -19.40 -7.49 -12.26
C ALA A 390 -19.03 -8.76 -11.48
N TRP A 391 -19.43 -8.85 -10.22
CA TRP A 391 -19.27 -10.07 -9.41
C TRP A 391 -20.02 -11.26 -10.02
N LEU A 392 -21.25 -11.07 -10.41
CA LEU A 392 -22.09 -12.11 -11.00
C LEU A 392 -21.50 -12.63 -12.31
N VAL A 393 -21.08 -11.73 -13.21
CA VAL A 393 -20.45 -12.09 -14.49
C VAL A 393 -19.13 -12.84 -14.26
N THR A 394 -18.27 -12.37 -13.36
CA THR A 394 -17.01 -13.06 -13.07
C THR A 394 -17.19 -14.43 -12.42
N SER A 395 -18.21 -14.59 -11.57
CA SER A 395 -18.53 -15.89 -10.96
C SER A 395 -19.06 -16.91 -11.98
N MET A 396 -19.80 -16.45 -13.00
CA MET A 396 -20.29 -17.30 -14.08
C MET A 396 -19.22 -17.65 -15.12
N ALA A 397 -18.31 -16.70 -15.41
CA ALA A 397 -17.27 -16.88 -16.42
C ALA A 397 -16.11 -17.78 -15.97
N ASN A 398 -15.81 -17.81 -14.67
CA ASN A 398 -14.76 -18.65 -14.10
C ASN A 398 -15.35 -19.52 -12.98
N PRO A 399 -15.75 -20.77 -13.26
CA PRO A 399 -16.05 -21.70 -12.18
C PRO A 399 -14.78 -21.88 -11.35
N LEU A 400 -14.78 -21.33 -10.13
CA LEU A 400 -13.67 -21.37 -9.18
C LEU A 400 -13.32 -22.79 -8.70
N VAL A 401 -14.12 -23.78 -9.09
CA VAL A 401 -13.89 -25.19 -8.76
C VAL A 401 -13.30 -25.89 -9.96
N THR A 402 -11.98 -25.95 -10.02
CA THR A 402 -11.34 -27.02 -10.76
C THR A 402 -11.66 -28.31 -10.00
N ASP A 403 -12.44 -29.17 -10.61
CA ASP A 403 -12.74 -30.49 -10.07
C ASP A 403 -11.43 -31.27 -10.00
N ASN A 404 -10.82 -31.31 -8.83
CA ASN A 404 -9.60 -32.06 -8.56
C ASN A 404 -9.86 -33.55 -8.38
N ARG A 405 -11.09 -34.02 -8.61
CA ARG A 405 -11.38 -35.45 -8.61
C ARG A 405 -10.66 -36.13 -9.77
N PRO A 406 -10.00 -37.26 -9.57
CA PRO A 406 -9.44 -38.02 -10.66
C PRO A 406 -10.57 -38.34 -11.64
N ARG A 407 -10.42 -37.89 -12.90
CA ARG A 407 -11.39 -38.22 -13.94
C ARG A 407 -11.36 -39.74 -14.15
N THR A 408 -12.34 -40.44 -13.64
CA THR A 408 -12.51 -41.90 -13.82
C THR A 408 -12.86 -42.29 -15.24
N ASP A 409 -13.14 -41.28 -16.09
CA ASP A 409 -13.62 -41.47 -17.47
C ASP A 409 -12.54 -41.27 -18.53
N LEU A 410 -11.27 -41.03 -18.13
CA LEU A 410 -10.17 -40.95 -19.07
C LEU A 410 -9.89 -42.35 -19.63
N SER A 411 -10.09 -42.52 -20.93
CA SER A 411 -9.64 -43.74 -21.62
C SER A 411 -8.12 -43.89 -21.51
N PRO A 412 -7.56 -45.13 -21.55
CA PRO A 412 -6.12 -45.31 -21.49
C PRO A 412 -5.35 -44.57 -22.62
N ALA A 413 -6.01 -44.17 -23.68
CA ALA A 413 -5.45 -43.38 -24.78
C ALA A 413 -5.21 -41.88 -24.39
N ASP A 414 -5.99 -41.34 -23.48
CA ASP A 414 -5.92 -39.93 -23.08
C ASP A 414 -4.77 -39.68 -22.08
N VAL A 415 -4.29 -40.72 -21.41
CA VAL A 415 -3.20 -40.64 -20.42
C VAL A 415 -1.85 -40.42 -21.09
N ASN A 416 -1.66 -40.85 -22.35
CA ASN A 416 -0.38 -40.77 -23.08
C ASN A 416 -0.12 -39.37 -23.72
N VAL A 417 -1.05 -38.43 -23.64
CA VAL A 417 -0.89 -37.09 -24.24
C VAL A 417 -0.46 -36.03 -23.22
N GLN A 418 -0.33 -36.39 -21.91
CA GLN A 418 0.00 -35.45 -20.84
C GLN A 418 1.36 -35.73 -20.15
N VAL A 419 2.27 -36.47 -20.79
CA VAL A 419 3.66 -36.63 -20.31
C VAL A 419 4.60 -35.79 -21.13
#